data_b25ab9e4d1067bbbefc154b666ac20d0
#
_entry.id   b25ab9e4d1067bbbefc154b666ac20d0
#
_cell.length_a   1.000
_cell.length_b   1.000
_cell.length_c   1.000
_cell.angle_alpha   90.00
_cell.angle_beta   90.00
_cell.angle_gamma   90.00
#
_symmetry.space_group_name_H-M   'P 1'
#
loop_
_entity.id
_entity.type
_entity.pdbx_description
1 polymer ?
#
loop_
_entity_poly.entity_id
_entity_poly.type
_entity_poly.pdbx_seq_one_letter_code
_entity_poly.pdbx_strand_id
1 'polypeptide(L)'
;PGKISKIIESEYGFHIIQLIDRQGEKINVRHIILQPKVSDTEKQEVLNRLDTIRQYITDGKMTFEEAAYYFSTDKKTRNNGGLFADPQTSEARIARPDIPGDMAREVNKMKPGEISQPFISHTNGQEEYKIVKIKEFYPRHKANLDDDWQNFELMLKREKQMEKLEKWIKEKQADTYIHIDESFKDTKFRYDGWIK
;
A
#
# COMPACT_ATOMS: atom_id res chain seq x y z
N PRO A 1 -18.36 31.24 9.57
CA PRO A 1 -17.05 31.87 9.27
C PRO A 1 -16.40 32.38 10.58
N GLY A 2 -15.07 32.32 10.67
CA GLY A 2 -14.30 32.79 11.81
C GLY A 2 -14.22 31.86 13.03
N LYS A 3 -15.09 30.85 13.14
CA LYS A 3 -15.13 29.95 14.29
C LYS A 3 -13.91 29.03 14.30
N ILE A 4 -13.29 28.89 15.49
CA ILE A 4 -12.13 28.02 15.74
C ILE A 4 -12.62 26.75 16.44
N SER A 5 -12.08 25.58 16.02
CA SER A 5 -12.38 24.29 16.64
C SER A 5 -11.75 24.15 18.01
N LYS A 6 -12.20 23.17 18.79
CA LYS A 6 -11.41 22.59 19.87
C LYS A 6 -10.21 21.86 19.26
N ILE A 7 -9.27 21.40 20.09
CA ILE A 7 -8.18 20.54 19.67
C ILE A 7 -8.77 19.23 19.14
N ILE A 8 -8.39 18.86 17.92
CA ILE A 8 -8.78 17.62 17.23
C ILE A 8 -7.53 16.77 17.10
N GLU A 9 -7.58 15.54 17.57
CA GLU A 9 -6.52 14.56 17.42
C GLU A 9 -6.73 13.74 16.14
N SER A 10 -5.65 13.52 15.40
CA SER A 10 -5.62 12.65 14.23
C SER A 10 -4.31 11.85 14.21
N GLU A 11 -4.17 10.91 13.29
CA GLU A 11 -2.91 10.18 13.05
C GLU A 11 -1.72 11.08 12.69
N TYR A 12 -1.97 12.34 12.26
CA TYR A 12 -0.95 13.33 11.91
C TYR A 12 -0.58 14.25 13.06
N GLY A 13 -1.27 14.19 14.20
CA GLY A 13 -1.04 15.03 15.37
C GLY A 13 -2.27 15.81 15.84
N PHE A 14 -2.06 16.89 16.57
CA PHE A 14 -3.07 17.74 17.13
C PHE A 14 -3.34 18.93 16.20
N HIS A 15 -4.62 19.16 15.89
CA HIS A 15 -5.08 20.19 14.96
C HIS A 15 -5.95 21.21 15.66
N ILE A 16 -5.78 22.47 15.30
CA ILE A 16 -6.74 23.55 15.54
C ILE A 16 -7.16 24.06 14.16
N ILE A 17 -8.46 24.03 13.88
CA ILE A 17 -9.03 24.36 12.57
C ILE A 17 -9.88 25.62 12.69
N GLN A 18 -9.70 26.57 11.77
CA GLN A 18 -10.56 27.73 11.63
C GLN A 18 -11.35 27.67 10.32
N LEU A 19 -12.67 27.79 10.44
CA LEU A 19 -13.54 27.93 9.26
C LEU A 19 -13.44 29.37 8.73
N ILE A 20 -13.00 29.52 7.48
CA ILE A 20 -12.93 30.81 6.77
C ILE A 20 -14.27 31.11 6.12
N ASP A 21 -14.78 30.15 5.31
CA ASP A 21 -16.00 30.30 4.56
C ASP A 21 -16.67 28.95 4.29
N ARG A 22 -17.95 28.97 3.99
CA ARG A 22 -18.74 27.82 3.57
C ARG A 22 -19.68 28.18 2.44
N GLN A 23 -19.57 27.44 1.34
CA GLN A 23 -20.44 27.59 0.16
C GLN A 23 -21.09 26.22 -0.15
N GLY A 24 -22.31 26.04 0.34
CA GLY A 24 -23.02 24.76 0.23
C GLY A 24 -22.26 23.65 0.97
N GLU A 25 -21.85 22.59 0.22
CA GLU A 25 -21.05 21.49 0.76
C GLU A 25 -19.55 21.76 0.80
N LYS A 26 -19.07 22.79 0.09
CA LYS A 26 -17.64 23.16 0.07
C LYS A 26 -17.33 24.04 1.28
N ILE A 27 -16.23 23.69 1.96
CA ILE A 27 -15.72 24.44 3.11
C ILE A 27 -14.30 24.93 2.80
N ASN A 28 -14.03 26.19 3.17
CA ASN A 28 -12.70 26.76 3.15
C ASN A 28 -12.21 26.86 4.60
N VAL A 29 -11.10 26.21 4.91
CA VAL A 29 -10.54 26.16 6.26
C VAL A 29 -9.04 26.41 6.23
N ARG A 30 -8.51 26.91 7.33
CA ARG A 30 -7.08 26.88 7.64
C ARG A 30 -6.87 26.16 8.95
N HIS A 31 -5.70 25.52 9.11
CA HIS A 31 -5.39 24.79 10.32
C HIS A 31 -3.95 25.02 10.77
N ILE A 32 -3.71 24.79 12.05
CA ILE A 32 -2.40 24.64 12.66
C ILE A 32 -2.30 23.19 13.08
N ILE A 33 -1.21 22.52 12.72
CA ILE A 33 -0.88 21.17 13.16
C ILE A 33 0.33 21.22 14.09
N LEU A 34 0.25 20.50 15.20
CA LEU A 34 1.34 20.24 16.12
C LEU A 34 1.57 18.74 16.18
N GLN A 35 2.79 18.31 15.81
CA GLN A 35 3.23 16.93 15.96
C GLN A 35 4.11 16.86 17.22
N PRO A 36 3.73 16.07 18.25
CA PRO A 36 4.59 15.85 19.40
C PRO A 36 5.87 15.14 18.94
N LYS A 37 7.00 15.63 19.42
CA LYS A 37 8.28 14.94 19.19
C LYS A 37 8.39 13.79 20.19
N VAL A 38 8.58 12.59 19.67
CA VAL A 38 8.87 11.40 20.49
C VAL A 38 10.30 11.54 21.04
N SER A 39 10.47 11.38 22.33
CA SER A 39 11.80 11.45 22.97
C SER A 39 12.63 10.20 22.63
N ASP A 40 13.95 10.33 22.70
CA ASP A 40 14.85 9.20 22.45
C ASP A 40 14.65 8.06 23.46
N THR A 41 14.22 8.38 24.68
CA THR A 41 13.86 7.39 25.72
C THR A 41 12.64 6.57 25.28
N GLU A 42 11.57 7.21 24.81
CA GLU A 42 10.37 6.51 24.31
C GLU A 42 10.69 5.65 23.07
N LYS A 43 11.54 6.14 22.18
CA LYS A 43 12.03 5.37 21.02
C LYS A 43 12.74 4.09 21.48
N GLN A 44 13.64 4.21 22.47
CA GLN A 44 14.35 3.06 22.99
C GLN A 44 13.44 2.06 23.69
N GLU A 45 12.44 2.52 24.43
CA GLU A 45 11.42 1.64 25.05
C GLU A 45 10.66 0.83 24.01
N VAL A 46 10.26 1.45 22.88
CA VAL A 46 9.59 0.74 21.78
C VAL A 46 10.51 -0.32 21.15
N LEU A 47 11.78 0.00 20.92
CA LEU A 47 12.75 -0.95 20.39
C LEU A 47 12.96 -2.13 21.35
N ASN A 48 13.11 -1.88 22.65
CA ASN A 48 13.26 -2.92 23.67
C ASN A 48 12.01 -3.81 23.74
N ARG A 49 10.82 -3.22 23.61
CA ARG A 49 9.56 -3.96 23.58
C ARG A 49 9.48 -4.87 22.34
N LEU A 50 9.86 -4.35 21.17
CA LEU A 50 9.90 -5.16 19.95
C LEU A 50 10.91 -6.30 20.03
N ASP A 51 12.08 -6.05 20.64
CA ASP A 51 13.08 -7.12 20.85
C ASP A 51 12.55 -8.20 21.81
N THR A 52 11.85 -7.82 22.87
CA THR A 52 11.18 -8.77 23.77
C THR A 52 10.14 -9.62 23.02
N ILE A 53 9.32 -9.01 22.17
CA ILE A 53 8.34 -9.74 21.35
C ILE A 53 9.07 -10.70 20.40
N ARG A 54 10.13 -10.24 19.75
CA ARG A 54 10.97 -11.06 18.88
C ARG A 54 11.53 -12.27 19.61
N GLN A 55 12.03 -12.09 20.83
CA GLN A 55 12.52 -13.18 21.68
C GLN A 55 11.41 -14.20 21.98
N TYR A 56 10.20 -13.75 22.34
CA TYR A 56 9.07 -14.66 22.59
C TYR A 56 8.71 -15.50 21.36
N ILE A 57 8.79 -14.91 20.17
CA ILE A 57 8.55 -15.65 18.93
C ILE A 57 9.70 -16.64 18.68
N THR A 58 10.95 -16.24 18.88
CA THR A 58 12.13 -17.09 18.68
C THR A 58 12.16 -18.25 19.66
N ASP A 59 11.73 -18.03 20.89
CA ASP A 59 11.62 -19.05 21.94
C ASP A 59 10.40 -19.98 21.73
N GLY A 60 9.57 -19.75 20.72
CA GLY A 60 8.36 -20.53 20.47
C GLY A 60 7.22 -20.30 21.46
N LYS A 61 7.28 -19.24 22.28
CA LYS A 61 6.22 -18.89 23.25
C LYS A 61 4.98 -18.32 22.59
N MET A 62 5.12 -17.79 21.38
CA MET A 62 4.03 -17.30 20.52
C MET A 62 4.46 -17.35 19.05
N THR A 63 3.50 -17.37 18.16
CA THR A 63 3.73 -17.27 16.72
C THR A 63 3.92 -15.81 16.31
N PHE A 64 4.48 -15.57 15.11
CA PHE A 64 4.59 -14.22 14.56
C PHE A 64 3.21 -13.63 14.28
N GLU A 65 2.27 -14.46 13.84
CA GLU A 65 0.88 -14.11 13.55
C GLU A 65 0.13 -13.65 14.81
N GLU A 66 0.29 -14.38 15.92
CA GLU A 66 -0.25 -13.98 17.22
C GLU A 66 0.37 -12.67 17.71
N ALA A 67 1.69 -12.52 17.58
CA ALA A 67 2.38 -11.28 17.93
C ALA A 67 1.85 -10.09 17.13
N ALA A 68 1.66 -10.26 15.81
CA ALA A 68 1.08 -9.23 14.97
C ALA A 68 -0.34 -8.86 15.41
N TYR A 69 -1.17 -9.86 15.71
CA TYR A 69 -2.55 -9.61 16.13
C TYR A 69 -2.64 -8.84 17.44
N TYR A 70 -1.83 -9.21 18.46
CA TYR A 70 -1.93 -8.61 19.80
C TYR A 70 -1.14 -7.30 19.94
N PHE A 71 -0.01 -7.15 19.25
CA PHE A 71 0.93 -6.05 19.52
C PHE A 71 1.08 -5.07 18.36
N SER A 72 0.70 -5.44 17.12
CA SER A 72 0.83 -4.54 16.00
C SER A 72 -0.19 -3.40 16.06
N THR A 73 0.29 -2.19 15.79
CA THR A 73 -0.54 -1.00 15.60
C THR A 73 -0.97 -0.80 14.15
N ASP A 74 -0.40 -1.57 13.21
CA ASP A 74 -0.78 -1.52 11.80
C ASP A 74 -2.14 -2.17 11.57
N LYS A 75 -3.16 -1.33 11.42
CA LYS A 75 -4.56 -1.75 11.21
C LYS A 75 -4.76 -2.55 9.92
N LYS A 76 -3.86 -2.41 8.93
CA LYS A 76 -4.00 -3.07 7.63
C LYS A 76 -3.60 -4.54 7.68
N THR A 77 -2.57 -4.86 8.46
CA THR A 77 -1.97 -6.20 8.47
C THR A 77 -2.18 -6.98 9.76
N ARG A 78 -2.45 -6.31 10.91
CA ARG A 78 -2.57 -7.00 12.20
C ARG A 78 -3.63 -8.12 12.23
N ASN A 79 -4.75 -7.94 11.52
CA ASN A 79 -5.86 -8.89 11.52
C ASN A 79 -5.65 -10.09 10.57
N ASN A 80 -4.63 -10.01 9.69
CA ASN A 80 -4.24 -11.11 8.81
C ASN A 80 -2.86 -11.70 9.21
N GLY A 81 -2.51 -11.60 10.49
CA GLY A 81 -1.26 -12.15 11.02
C GLY A 81 -0.01 -11.38 10.63
N GLY A 82 -0.14 -10.09 10.29
CA GLY A 82 0.98 -9.25 9.87
C GLY A 82 1.43 -9.51 8.43
N LEU A 83 0.64 -10.21 7.62
CA LEU A 83 1.01 -10.52 6.25
C LEU A 83 1.07 -9.23 5.42
N PHE A 84 2.27 -8.90 4.95
CA PHE A 84 2.49 -7.78 4.05
C PHE A 84 2.18 -8.22 2.61
N ALA A 85 1.26 -7.50 1.97
CA ALA A 85 0.84 -7.77 0.59
C ALA A 85 1.06 -6.53 -0.27
N ASP A 86 1.24 -6.75 -1.58
CA ASP A 86 1.33 -5.67 -2.55
C ASP A 86 0.01 -4.88 -2.55
N PRO A 87 0.06 -3.54 -2.39
CA PRO A 87 -1.15 -2.71 -2.34
C PRO A 87 -1.97 -2.71 -3.64
N GLN A 88 -1.36 -3.03 -4.77
CA GLN A 88 -2.01 -3.01 -6.08
C GLN A 88 -2.63 -4.35 -6.46
N THR A 89 -1.92 -5.43 -6.16
CA THR A 89 -2.35 -6.79 -6.54
C THR A 89 -3.00 -7.55 -5.38
N SER A 90 -2.80 -7.10 -4.15
CA SER A 90 -3.17 -7.81 -2.91
C SER A 90 -2.48 -9.18 -2.77
N GLU A 91 -1.43 -9.42 -3.53
CA GLU A 91 -0.64 -10.64 -3.46
C GLU A 91 0.39 -10.54 -2.34
N ALA A 92 0.56 -11.63 -1.59
CA ALA A 92 1.58 -11.74 -0.56
C ALA A 92 2.98 -12.04 -1.12
N ARG A 93 3.09 -12.37 -2.40
CA ARG A 93 4.35 -12.52 -3.13
C ARG A 93 4.76 -11.18 -3.70
N ILE A 94 5.78 -10.57 -3.14
CA ILE A 94 6.24 -9.23 -3.52
C ILE A 94 7.58 -9.35 -4.20
N ALA A 95 7.71 -8.72 -5.35
CA ALA A 95 8.99 -8.65 -6.05
C ALA A 95 9.98 -7.78 -5.24
N ARG A 96 11.26 -8.15 -5.21
CA ARG A 96 12.27 -7.42 -4.44
C ARG A 96 12.31 -5.91 -4.69
N PRO A 97 12.17 -5.41 -5.94
CA PRO A 97 12.14 -3.98 -6.21
C PRO A 97 10.95 -3.24 -5.59
N ASP A 98 9.84 -3.96 -5.31
CA ASP A 98 8.59 -3.38 -4.80
C ASP A 98 8.54 -3.39 -3.25
N ILE A 99 9.55 -4.00 -2.60
CA ILE A 99 9.68 -3.94 -1.14
C ILE A 99 10.18 -2.54 -0.74
N PRO A 100 9.52 -1.85 0.21
CA PRO A 100 9.99 -0.56 0.71
C PRO A 100 11.45 -0.57 1.15
N GLY A 101 12.23 0.45 0.79
CA GLY A 101 13.69 0.44 0.88
C GLY A 101 14.26 0.14 2.28
N ASP A 102 13.62 0.63 3.34
CA ASP A 102 14.03 0.34 4.72
C ASP A 102 13.84 -1.15 5.07
N MET A 103 12.70 -1.70 4.66
CA MET A 103 12.39 -3.13 4.82
C MET A 103 13.28 -4.00 3.93
N ALA A 104 13.51 -3.60 2.67
CA ALA A 104 14.37 -4.34 1.73
C ALA A 104 15.80 -4.49 2.27
N ARG A 105 16.31 -3.47 2.96
CA ARG A 105 17.65 -3.48 3.56
C ARG A 105 17.79 -4.59 4.61
N GLU A 106 16.76 -4.82 5.39
CA GLU A 106 16.75 -5.89 6.41
C GLU A 106 16.48 -7.25 5.79
N VAL A 107 15.45 -7.37 4.95
CA VAL A 107 15.05 -8.62 4.28
C VAL A 107 16.21 -9.22 3.44
N ASN A 108 17.03 -8.38 2.77
CA ASN A 108 18.13 -8.86 1.96
C ASN A 108 19.25 -9.56 2.75
N LYS A 109 19.31 -9.37 4.06
CA LYS A 109 20.30 -10.01 4.96
C LYS A 109 19.79 -11.33 5.56
N MET A 110 18.49 -11.63 5.39
CA MET A 110 17.79 -12.69 6.10
C MET A 110 17.49 -13.90 5.21
N LYS A 111 17.34 -15.04 5.84
CA LYS A 111 16.89 -16.30 5.23
C LYS A 111 15.40 -16.54 5.50
N PRO A 112 14.74 -17.39 4.69
CA PRO A 112 13.39 -17.83 4.99
C PRO A 112 13.26 -18.38 6.41
N GLY A 113 12.21 -17.97 7.12
CA GLY A 113 11.96 -18.32 8.52
C GLY A 113 12.60 -17.39 9.55
N GLU A 114 13.59 -16.59 9.19
CA GLU A 114 14.26 -15.66 10.11
C GLU A 114 13.39 -14.42 10.41
N ILE A 115 13.60 -13.86 11.61
CA ILE A 115 12.96 -12.63 12.09
C ILE A 115 14.06 -11.57 12.22
N SER A 116 13.81 -10.37 11.69
CA SER A 116 14.75 -9.26 11.77
C SER A 116 14.96 -8.78 13.21
N GLN A 117 16.06 -8.08 13.44
CA GLN A 117 16.15 -7.17 14.59
C GLN A 117 15.12 -6.05 14.43
N PRO A 118 14.68 -5.40 15.55
CA PRO A 118 13.89 -4.19 15.45
C PRO A 118 14.61 -3.12 14.65
N PHE A 119 13.93 -2.50 13.70
CA PHE A 119 14.48 -1.44 12.87
C PHE A 119 13.47 -0.29 12.68
N ILE A 120 13.99 0.86 12.30
CA ILE A 120 13.19 2.04 12.01
C ILE A 120 12.88 2.08 10.51
N SER A 121 11.61 2.28 10.19
CA SER A 121 11.10 2.49 8.84
C SER A 121 10.40 3.85 8.76
N HIS A 122 10.45 4.50 7.62
CA HIS A 122 9.80 5.78 7.38
C HIS A 122 8.65 5.59 6.40
N THR A 123 7.43 5.76 6.91
CA THR A 123 6.22 5.68 6.09
C THR A 123 5.50 7.02 6.14
N ASN A 124 5.29 7.65 4.97
CA ASN A 124 4.63 8.97 4.87
C ASN A 124 5.24 10.06 5.78
N GLY A 125 6.55 10.02 5.99
CA GLY A 125 7.27 10.98 6.85
C GLY A 125 7.16 10.72 8.35
N GLN A 126 6.57 9.60 8.75
CA GLN A 126 6.50 9.15 10.13
C GLN A 126 7.49 8.03 10.39
N GLU A 127 8.14 8.05 11.56
CA GLU A 127 8.97 6.93 12.03
C GLU A 127 8.08 5.81 12.54
N GLU A 128 8.30 4.61 12.04
CA GLU A 128 7.66 3.38 12.47
C GLU A 128 8.73 2.38 12.90
N TYR A 129 8.45 1.62 13.93
CA TYR A 129 9.36 0.60 14.47
C TYR A 129 8.81 -0.77 14.10
N LYS A 130 9.63 -1.57 13.43
CA LYS A 130 9.18 -2.83 12.83
C LYS A 130 10.13 -3.99 13.15
N ILE A 131 9.55 -5.18 13.20
CA ILE A 131 10.22 -6.46 12.97
C ILE A 131 9.54 -7.11 11.77
N VAL A 132 10.29 -7.83 10.97
CA VAL A 132 9.78 -8.57 9.81
C VAL A 132 10.24 -10.01 9.87
N LYS A 133 9.43 -10.91 9.33
CA LYS A 133 9.75 -12.32 9.15
C LYS A 133 9.63 -12.68 7.69
N ILE A 134 10.62 -13.34 7.14
CA ILE A 134 10.50 -13.91 5.79
C ILE A 134 9.77 -15.23 5.92
N LYS A 135 8.57 -15.30 5.36
CA LYS A 135 7.78 -16.53 5.33
C LYS A 135 8.39 -17.51 4.32
N GLU A 136 8.57 -17.05 3.10
CA GLU A 136 9.05 -17.84 1.99
C GLU A 136 9.92 -16.98 1.05
N PHE A 137 10.79 -17.60 0.32
CA PHE A 137 11.60 -16.98 -0.71
C PHE A 137 11.50 -17.81 -1.99
N TYR A 138 11.04 -17.17 -3.05
CA TYR A 138 10.97 -17.75 -4.37
C TYR A 138 12.19 -17.29 -5.18
N PRO A 139 13.16 -18.19 -5.48
CA PRO A 139 14.30 -17.82 -6.30
C PRO A 139 13.84 -17.49 -7.71
N ARG A 140 14.62 -16.68 -8.41
CA ARG A 140 14.34 -16.38 -9.81
C ARG A 140 14.32 -17.69 -10.61
N HIS A 141 13.21 -17.96 -11.27
CA HIS A 141 13.00 -19.15 -12.07
C HIS A 141 12.31 -18.79 -13.40
N LYS A 142 12.32 -19.72 -14.34
CA LYS A 142 11.55 -19.61 -15.55
C LYS A 142 10.07 -19.85 -15.19
N ALA A 143 9.20 -18.95 -15.60
CA ALA A 143 7.78 -19.04 -15.26
C ALA A 143 7.18 -20.40 -15.64
N ASN A 144 6.43 -21.00 -14.70
CA ASN A 144 5.79 -22.29 -14.85
C ASN A 144 4.37 -22.24 -14.24
N LEU A 145 3.52 -23.22 -14.59
CA LEU A 145 2.12 -23.23 -14.15
C LEU A 145 1.95 -23.64 -12.68
N ASP A 146 2.90 -24.34 -12.09
CA ASP A 146 2.80 -24.82 -10.71
C ASP A 146 3.03 -23.68 -9.70
N ASP A 147 4.05 -22.87 -9.96
CA ASP A 147 4.43 -21.76 -9.06
C ASP A 147 3.77 -20.43 -9.39
N ASP A 148 3.45 -20.19 -10.68
CA ASP A 148 3.00 -18.88 -11.19
C ASP A 148 1.56 -18.87 -11.69
N TRP A 149 0.76 -19.87 -11.33
CA TRP A 149 -0.63 -19.99 -11.81
C TRP A 149 -1.44 -18.69 -11.67
N GLN A 150 -1.35 -18.03 -10.52
CA GLN A 150 -2.10 -16.79 -10.26
C GLN A 150 -1.70 -15.67 -11.23
N ASN A 151 -0.40 -15.55 -11.52
CA ASN A 151 0.13 -14.57 -12.47
C ASN A 151 -0.40 -14.86 -13.89
N PHE A 152 -0.38 -16.11 -14.33
CA PHE A 152 -0.92 -16.51 -15.63
C PHE A 152 -2.44 -16.26 -15.71
N GLU A 153 -3.17 -16.60 -14.66
CA GLU A 153 -4.62 -16.34 -14.59
C GLU A 153 -4.92 -14.84 -14.70
N LEU A 154 -4.17 -14.00 -13.97
CA LEU A 154 -4.33 -12.54 -14.01
C LEU A 154 -4.01 -11.98 -15.40
N MET A 155 -2.91 -12.43 -16.00
CA MET A 155 -2.53 -12.03 -17.36
C MET A 155 -3.61 -12.40 -18.36
N LEU A 156 -4.10 -13.64 -18.33
CA LEU A 156 -5.14 -14.12 -19.23
C LEU A 156 -6.48 -13.38 -19.03
N LYS A 157 -6.84 -13.10 -17.77
CA LYS A 157 -8.03 -12.28 -17.47
C LYS A 157 -7.91 -10.88 -18.08
N ARG A 158 -6.76 -10.23 -17.94
CA ARG A 158 -6.51 -8.90 -18.51
C ARG A 158 -6.59 -8.93 -20.05
N GLU A 159 -5.97 -9.91 -20.67
CA GLU A 159 -6.02 -10.10 -22.12
C GLU A 159 -7.47 -10.25 -22.61
N LYS A 160 -8.23 -11.18 -22.01
CA LYS A 160 -9.65 -11.39 -22.34
C LYS A 160 -10.52 -10.16 -22.07
N GLN A 161 -10.21 -9.37 -21.03
CA GLN A 161 -10.91 -8.12 -20.77
C GLN A 161 -10.65 -7.10 -21.88
N MET A 162 -9.40 -7.00 -22.33
CA MET A 162 -9.02 -6.10 -23.42
C MET A 162 -9.67 -6.53 -24.75
N GLU A 163 -9.63 -7.81 -25.09
CA GLU A 163 -10.31 -8.33 -26.27
C GLU A 163 -11.83 -8.02 -26.27
N LYS A 164 -12.49 -8.26 -25.13
CA LYS A 164 -13.91 -7.93 -24.98
C LYS A 164 -14.19 -6.45 -25.11
N LEU A 165 -13.31 -5.61 -24.53
CA LEU A 165 -13.44 -4.16 -24.61
C LEU A 165 -13.27 -3.67 -26.06
N GLU A 166 -12.29 -4.19 -26.78
CA GLU A 166 -12.06 -3.85 -28.18
C GLU A 166 -13.25 -4.27 -29.06
N LYS A 167 -13.77 -5.48 -28.84
CA LYS A 167 -14.96 -5.95 -29.55
C LYS A 167 -16.16 -5.05 -29.27
N TRP A 168 -16.41 -4.74 -28.01
CA TRP A 168 -17.50 -3.86 -27.60
C TRP A 168 -17.37 -2.46 -28.20
N ILE A 169 -16.14 -1.88 -28.23
CA ILE A 169 -15.89 -0.57 -28.83
C ILE A 169 -16.22 -0.62 -30.34
N LYS A 170 -15.75 -1.65 -31.06
CA LYS A 170 -16.06 -1.81 -32.50
C LYS A 170 -17.56 -1.93 -32.76
N GLU A 171 -18.27 -2.70 -31.96
CA GLU A 171 -19.74 -2.82 -32.06
C GLU A 171 -20.41 -1.46 -31.81
N LYS A 172 -19.99 -0.72 -30.77
CA LYS A 172 -20.54 0.60 -30.46
C LYS A 172 -20.19 1.67 -31.49
N GLN A 173 -19.02 1.62 -32.09
CA GLN A 173 -18.63 2.51 -33.17
C GLN A 173 -19.52 2.32 -34.44
N ALA A 174 -19.98 1.09 -34.68
CA ALA A 174 -20.89 0.83 -35.81
C ALA A 174 -22.29 1.45 -35.61
N ASP A 175 -22.79 1.41 -34.37
CA ASP A 175 -24.15 1.83 -34.03
C ASP A 175 -24.26 3.29 -33.51
N THR A 176 -23.13 3.95 -33.28
CA THR A 176 -23.11 5.29 -32.70
C THR A 176 -22.73 6.35 -33.74
N TYR A 177 -23.47 7.45 -33.76
CA TYR A 177 -23.06 8.61 -34.54
C TYR A 177 -21.85 9.27 -33.87
N ILE A 178 -20.75 9.38 -34.62
CA ILE A 178 -19.50 9.95 -34.15
C ILE A 178 -19.11 11.10 -35.09
N HIS A 179 -18.93 12.27 -34.52
CA HIS A 179 -18.39 13.44 -35.21
C HIS A 179 -17.06 13.84 -34.56
N ILE A 180 -16.01 13.85 -35.33
CA ILE A 180 -14.67 14.29 -34.91
C ILE A 180 -14.34 15.57 -35.68
N ASP A 181 -14.00 16.61 -34.93
CA ASP A 181 -13.57 17.88 -35.50
C ASP A 181 -12.35 17.68 -36.40
N GLU A 182 -12.26 18.48 -37.50
CA GLU A 182 -11.19 18.32 -38.50
C GLU A 182 -9.78 18.48 -37.91
N SER A 183 -9.65 19.30 -36.88
CA SER A 183 -8.39 19.51 -36.18
C SER A 183 -7.83 18.24 -35.48
N PHE A 184 -8.68 17.22 -35.27
CA PHE A 184 -8.29 15.96 -34.64
C PHE A 184 -8.25 14.76 -35.60
N LYS A 185 -8.53 14.94 -36.87
CA LYS A 185 -8.54 13.85 -37.86
C LYS A 185 -7.20 13.13 -38.01
N ASP A 186 -6.10 13.84 -37.83
CA ASP A 186 -4.74 13.28 -37.90
C ASP A 186 -4.25 12.70 -36.58
N THR A 187 -5.09 12.71 -35.54
CA THR A 187 -4.73 12.19 -34.21
C THR A 187 -4.77 10.66 -34.21
N LYS A 188 -3.70 10.04 -33.72
CA LYS A 188 -3.65 8.60 -33.51
C LYS A 188 -4.44 8.24 -32.25
N PHE A 189 -5.66 7.75 -32.43
CA PHE A 189 -6.50 7.26 -31.32
C PHE A 189 -6.02 5.90 -30.81
N ARG A 190 -6.31 5.60 -29.57
CA ARG A 190 -5.97 4.32 -28.93
C ARG A 190 -6.67 3.12 -29.63
N TYR A 191 -7.87 3.35 -30.12
CA TYR A 191 -8.65 2.35 -30.88
C TYR A 191 -8.92 2.90 -32.27
N ASP A 192 -8.78 2.06 -33.28
CA ASP A 192 -9.05 2.43 -34.66
C ASP A 192 -10.56 2.52 -34.95
N GLY A 193 -10.93 3.22 -36.05
CA GLY A 193 -12.32 3.26 -36.50
C GLY A 193 -13.16 4.43 -35.99
N TRP A 194 -12.56 5.42 -35.31
CA TRP A 194 -13.25 6.66 -34.93
C TRP A 194 -13.48 7.63 -36.09
N ILE A 195 -12.59 7.62 -37.06
CA ILE A 195 -12.70 8.42 -38.28
C ILE A 195 -13.28 7.55 -39.37
N LYS A 196 -14.47 7.91 -39.87
CA LYS A 196 -15.18 7.22 -40.96
C LYS A 196 -14.93 7.96 -42.27
#